data_a1373987c71eec7114e5f8ffbe8bfee8
#
_entry.id   a1373987c71eec7114e5f8ffbe8bfee8
#
_cell.length_a   1.000
_cell.length_b   1.000
_cell.length_c   1.000
_cell.angle_alpha   90.00
_cell.angle_beta   90.00
_cell.angle_gamma   90.00
#
_symmetry.space_group_name_H-M   'P 1'
#
loop_
_entity.id
_entity.type
_entity.pdbx_description
1 polymer ?
#
loop_
_entity_poly.entity_id
_entity_poly.type
_entity_poly.pdbx_seq_one_letter_code
_entity_poly.pdbx_strand_id
1 'polypeptide(L)'
;MVGIVKDARYSVYNLDRPGGPIFFLPEAQAEYTRNNLGSLFLHDIVILTRPGANLSIARILQAMASVDPNMPIISIRTLREQVAIQFTQQRLIARLTSFFGVLSLVLASIGLYGVTAYNAGRRVSEIGVRMALGANRGHIVRLVLRDAFGLILFGLLIGLPLTFAAGRFLGSQLYGMNPYNPVVTLTAVVALGLSALVASFIPAFRASLISPLDALRTE
;
A
#
# COMPACT_ATOMS: atom_id res chain seq x y z
N MET A 1 -27.76 -21.47 28.19
CA MET A 1 -27.15 -20.32 27.54
C MET A 1 -26.76 -19.34 28.63
N VAL A 2 -25.46 -19.06 28.81
CA VAL A 2 -24.97 -18.30 29.97
C VAL A 2 -24.79 -16.80 29.62
N GLY A 3 -24.69 -16.48 28.37
CA GLY A 3 -24.57 -15.09 27.89
C GLY A 3 -24.35 -14.98 26.41
N ILE A 4 -24.51 -13.77 25.89
CA ILE A 4 -24.21 -13.40 24.49
C ILE A 4 -23.06 -12.40 24.53
N VAL A 5 -22.02 -12.65 23.77
CA VAL A 5 -20.86 -11.76 23.64
C VAL A 5 -20.99 -10.97 22.35
N LYS A 6 -20.52 -9.73 22.35
CA LYS A 6 -20.46 -8.91 21.13
C LYS A 6 -19.60 -9.61 20.08
N ASP A 7 -19.95 -9.44 18.80
CA ASP A 7 -19.21 -10.03 17.69
C ASP A 7 -17.70 -9.88 17.86
N ALA A 8 -17.01 -11.00 17.90
CA ALA A 8 -15.56 -11.06 17.98
C ALA A 8 -15.02 -11.81 16.75
N ARG A 9 -13.96 -11.31 16.17
CA ARG A 9 -13.24 -12.00 15.10
C ARG A 9 -12.33 -13.05 15.73
N TYR A 10 -12.78 -14.30 15.75
CA TYR A 10 -12.07 -15.39 16.40
C TYR A 10 -11.16 -16.17 15.45
N SER A 11 -11.51 -16.24 14.16
CA SER A 11 -10.74 -17.02 13.20
C SER A 11 -9.65 -16.17 12.53
N VAL A 12 -8.43 -16.59 12.71
CA VAL A 12 -7.24 -16.03 12.10
C VAL A 12 -7.26 -16.11 10.57
N TYR A 13 -7.90 -17.13 10.03
CA TYR A 13 -8.00 -17.37 8.59
C TYR A 13 -9.10 -16.56 7.90
N ASN A 14 -9.99 -15.92 8.66
CA ASN A 14 -11.16 -15.21 8.15
C ASN A 14 -11.38 -13.86 8.86
N LEU A 15 -10.30 -13.11 9.11
CA LEU A 15 -10.38 -11.79 9.74
C LEU A 15 -11.24 -10.79 8.96
N ASP A 16 -11.43 -11.04 7.66
CA ASP A 16 -12.12 -10.14 6.74
C ASP A 16 -13.59 -10.51 6.51
N ARG A 17 -14.01 -11.68 6.98
CA ARG A 17 -15.44 -12.07 6.93
C ARG A 17 -16.10 -11.74 8.25
N PRO A 18 -17.36 -11.28 8.23
CA PRO A 18 -18.14 -11.23 9.44
C PRO A 18 -18.14 -12.62 10.05
N GLY A 19 -17.75 -12.72 11.33
CA GLY A 19 -17.66 -13.99 12.03
C GLY A 19 -19.00 -14.70 11.95
N GLY A 20 -18.98 -15.97 11.56
CA GLY A 20 -20.16 -16.83 11.70
C GLY A 20 -20.55 -16.97 13.17
N PRO A 21 -21.74 -17.46 13.48
CA PRO A 21 -22.15 -17.69 14.85
C PRO A 21 -21.18 -18.68 15.52
N ILE A 22 -20.58 -18.25 16.61
CA ILE A 22 -19.62 -19.01 17.41
C ILE A 22 -20.25 -19.22 18.79
N PHE A 23 -20.16 -20.41 19.30
CA PHE A 23 -20.53 -20.70 20.67
C PHE A 23 -19.32 -21.26 21.44
N PHE A 24 -19.22 -20.89 22.68
CA PHE A 24 -18.18 -21.36 23.58
C PHE A 24 -18.81 -22.37 24.54
N LEU A 25 -18.23 -23.57 24.64
CA LEU A 25 -18.56 -24.57 25.60
C LEU A 25 -17.52 -24.53 26.71
N PRO A 26 -17.96 -24.53 28.01
CA PRO A 26 -17.02 -24.73 29.10
C PRO A 26 -16.32 -26.08 28.97
N GLU A 27 -14.99 -26.11 29.18
CA GLU A 27 -14.19 -27.33 29.12
C GLU A 27 -14.76 -28.45 30.03
N ALA A 28 -15.26 -28.08 31.20
CA ALA A 28 -15.89 -29.00 32.16
C ALA A 28 -17.17 -29.69 31.64
N GLN A 29 -17.76 -29.17 30.54
CA GLN A 29 -18.96 -29.74 29.91
C GLN A 29 -18.65 -30.50 28.62
N ALA A 30 -17.37 -30.58 28.22
CA ALA A 30 -16.95 -31.33 27.06
C ALA A 30 -17.01 -32.84 27.38
N GLU A 31 -17.83 -33.59 26.63
CA GLU A 31 -17.78 -35.04 26.66
C GLU A 31 -16.57 -35.54 25.87
N TYR A 32 -15.57 -36.03 26.60
CA TYR A 32 -14.37 -36.59 25.97
C TYR A 32 -14.66 -38.05 25.59
N THR A 33 -14.87 -38.27 24.31
CA THR A 33 -15.01 -39.62 23.75
C THR A 33 -13.64 -40.08 23.21
N ARG A 34 -13.30 -41.38 23.41
CA ARG A 34 -12.04 -41.98 22.95
C ARG A 34 -11.72 -41.71 21.47
N ASN A 35 -12.72 -41.43 20.65
CA ASN A 35 -12.55 -41.15 19.22
C ASN A 35 -12.26 -39.67 18.90
N ASN A 36 -12.30 -38.78 19.88
CA ASN A 36 -12.06 -37.36 19.69
C ASN A 36 -10.87 -36.86 20.52
N LEU A 37 -9.72 -37.45 20.30
CA LEU A 37 -8.47 -37.13 21.00
C LEU A 37 -7.99 -35.69 20.79
N GLY A 38 -8.42 -35.03 19.72
CA GLY A 38 -8.07 -33.65 19.44
C GLY A 38 -8.58 -32.63 20.45
N SER A 39 -9.66 -32.98 21.19
CA SER A 39 -10.23 -32.11 22.24
C SER A 39 -9.55 -32.24 23.62
N LEU A 40 -8.66 -33.22 23.79
CA LEU A 40 -7.90 -33.42 25.03
C LEU A 40 -6.67 -32.52 25.14
N PHE A 41 -6.30 -31.82 24.07
CA PHE A 41 -5.12 -30.96 24.03
C PHE A 41 -5.54 -29.48 24.09
N LEU A 42 -5.11 -28.79 25.12
CA LEU A 42 -5.18 -27.33 25.17
C LEU A 42 -4.09 -26.78 24.26
N HIS A 43 -4.52 -26.25 23.11
CA HIS A 43 -3.58 -25.70 22.13
C HIS A 43 -3.02 -24.36 22.57
N ASP A 44 -3.86 -23.52 23.19
CA ASP A 44 -3.49 -22.18 23.60
C ASP A 44 -4.12 -21.82 24.95
N ILE A 45 -3.32 -21.31 25.88
CA ILE A 45 -3.78 -20.76 27.15
C ILE A 45 -3.61 -19.24 27.10
N VAL A 46 -4.72 -18.50 27.21
CA VAL A 46 -4.69 -17.04 27.25
C VAL A 46 -4.71 -16.56 28.70
N ILE A 47 -3.64 -15.88 29.12
CA ILE A 47 -3.54 -15.29 30.45
C ILE A 47 -3.86 -13.81 30.36
N LEU A 48 -4.95 -13.40 31.03
CA LEU A 48 -5.34 -12.00 31.12
C LEU A 48 -4.73 -11.38 32.36
N THR A 49 -3.91 -10.34 32.17
CA THR A 49 -3.27 -9.62 33.28
C THR A 49 -4.02 -8.33 33.59
N ARG A 50 -4.01 -7.91 34.87
CA ARG A 50 -4.51 -6.58 35.23
C ARG A 50 -3.61 -5.49 34.64
N PRO A 51 -4.16 -4.31 34.29
CA PRO A 51 -3.35 -3.19 33.81
C PRO A 51 -2.22 -2.86 34.83
N GLY A 52 -1.01 -2.78 34.34
CA GLY A 52 0.17 -2.50 35.18
C GLY A 52 0.83 -3.72 35.84
N ALA A 53 0.27 -4.92 35.71
CA ALA A 53 0.92 -6.12 36.23
C ALA A 53 2.07 -6.57 35.27
N ASN A 54 3.30 -6.55 35.77
CA ASN A 54 4.44 -7.15 35.07
C ASN A 54 4.46 -8.65 35.31
N LEU A 55 3.87 -9.40 34.39
CA LEU A 55 3.95 -10.85 34.41
C LEU A 55 5.27 -11.29 33.74
N SER A 56 6.23 -11.72 34.55
CA SER A 56 7.47 -12.29 34.05
C SER A 56 7.22 -13.69 33.49
N ILE A 57 7.83 -14.00 32.32
CA ILE A 57 7.82 -15.32 31.73
C ILE A 57 8.26 -16.39 32.75
N ALA A 58 9.28 -16.09 33.56
CA ALA A 58 9.77 -16.99 34.59
C ALA A 58 8.68 -17.37 35.63
N ARG A 59 7.81 -16.44 36.01
CA ARG A 59 6.68 -16.74 36.91
C ARG A 59 5.63 -17.64 36.28
N ILE A 60 5.37 -17.44 35.00
CA ILE A 60 4.45 -18.32 34.25
C ILE A 60 5.01 -19.73 34.21
N LEU A 61 6.29 -19.87 33.82
CA LEU A 61 6.97 -21.17 33.76
C LEU A 61 6.97 -21.87 35.13
N GLN A 62 7.27 -21.13 36.21
CA GLN A 62 7.26 -21.67 37.56
C GLN A 62 5.85 -22.13 38.00
N ALA A 63 4.82 -21.34 37.69
CA ALA A 63 3.46 -21.71 38.00
C ALA A 63 3.01 -22.95 37.21
N MET A 64 3.40 -23.06 35.95
CA MET A 64 3.07 -24.24 35.13
C MET A 64 3.82 -25.48 35.58
N ALA A 65 5.12 -25.34 35.91
CA ALA A 65 5.93 -26.44 36.45
C ALA A 65 5.44 -26.93 37.82
N SER A 66 4.74 -26.09 38.60
CA SER A 66 4.13 -26.53 39.86
C SER A 66 2.89 -27.40 39.66
N VAL A 67 2.25 -27.33 38.48
CA VAL A 67 1.09 -28.16 38.12
C VAL A 67 1.56 -29.48 37.50
N ASP A 68 2.41 -29.39 36.50
CA ASP A 68 3.05 -30.55 35.87
C ASP A 68 4.45 -30.20 35.37
N PRO A 69 5.53 -30.75 36.00
CA PRO A 69 6.90 -30.48 35.60
C PRO A 69 7.26 -30.97 34.18
N ASN A 70 6.49 -31.91 33.63
CA ASN A 70 6.73 -32.50 32.32
C ASN A 70 5.90 -31.88 31.19
N MET A 71 5.12 -30.85 31.49
CA MET A 71 4.30 -30.17 30.50
C MET A 71 5.17 -29.40 29.47
N PRO A 72 5.18 -29.77 28.19
CA PRO A 72 5.99 -29.11 27.19
C PRO A 72 5.37 -27.74 26.83
N ILE A 73 6.04 -26.66 27.19
CA ILE A 73 5.66 -25.30 26.78
C ILE A 73 6.38 -24.98 25.48
N ILE A 74 5.64 -24.96 24.38
CA ILE A 74 6.21 -24.76 23.04
C ILE A 74 6.56 -23.28 22.83
N SER A 75 5.72 -22.33 23.26
CA SER A 75 6.00 -20.90 23.15
C SER A 75 5.15 -20.07 24.10
N ILE A 76 5.74 -19.00 24.62
CA ILE A 76 5.02 -17.95 25.36
C ILE A 76 5.16 -16.66 24.57
N ARG A 77 4.05 -16.09 24.16
CA ARG A 77 4.02 -14.87 23.34
C ARG A 77 2.95 -13.92 23.85
N THR A 78 3.20 -12.63 23.68
CA THR A 78 2.14 -11.64 23.92
C THR A 78 1.14 -11.69 22.75
N LEU A 79 -0.13 -11.34 23.03
CA LEU A 79 -1.16 -11.26 21.99
C LEU A 79 -0.75 -10.28 20.88
N ARG A 80 -0.02 -9.22 21.23
CA ARG A 80 0.51 -8.26 20.26
C ARG A 80 1.52 -8.89 19.31
N GLU A 81 2.41 -9.74 19.80
CA GLU A 81 3.37 -10.49 18.98
C GLU A 81 2.68 -11.51 18.10
N GLN A 82 1.70 -12.23 18.64
CA GLN A 82 0.88 -13.18 17.90
C GLN A 82 0.20 -12.50 16.71
N VAL A 83 -0.47 -11.37 16.94
CA VAL A 83 -1.09 -10.56 15.90
C VAL A 83 -0.06 -10.02 14.92
N ALA A 84 1.11 -9.55 15.39
CA ALA A 84 2.15 -9.03 14.52
C ALA A 84 2.71 -10.07 13.54
N ILE A 85 2.89 -11.32 13.98
CA ILE A 85 3.35 -12.43 13.15
C ILE A 85 2.35 -12.70 12.01
N GLN A 86 1.08 -12.64 12.30
CA GLN A 86 0.00 -12.87 11.32
C GLN A 86 0.03 -11.86 10.17
N PHE A 87 0.40 -10.61 10.46
CA PHE A 87 0.47 -9.55 9.44
C PHE A 87 1.85 -9.42 8.78
N THR A 88 2.79 -10.31 9.07
CA THR A 88 4.15 -10.23 8.50
C THR A 88 4.13 -10.35 6.98
N GLN A 89 3.36 -11.28 6.45
CA GLN A 89 3.24 -11.49 5.00
C GLN A 89 2.62 -10.26 4.31
N GLN A 90 1.53 -9.73 4.87
CA GLN A 90 0.86 -8.54 4.33
C GLN A 90 1.78 -7.31 4.34
N ARG A 91 2.56 -7.13 5.42
CA ARG A 91 3.56 -6.07 5.52
C ARG A 91 4.67 -6.20 4.48
N LEU A 92 5.10 -7.42 4.21
CA LEU A 92 6.13 -7.72 3.22
C LEU A 92 5.60 -7.40 1.81
N ILE A 93 4.39 -7.85 1.48
CA ILE A 93 3.72 -7.52 0.22
C ILE A 93 3.57 -6.00 0.07
N ALA A 94 3.09 -5.30 1.11
CA ALA A 94 2.93 -3.85 1.08
C ALA A 94 4.26 -3.12 0.84
N ARG A 95 5.36 -3.54 1.49
CA ARG A 95 6.70 -2.96 1.28
C ARG A 95 7.19 -3.17 -0.15
N LEU A 96 7.07 -4.40 -0.67
CA LEU A 96 7.47 -4.71 -2.04
C LEU A 96 6.65 -3.91 -3.05
N THR A 97 5.33 -3.88 -2.89
CA THR A 97 4.44 -3.10 -3.77
C THR A 97 4.77 -1.61 -3.74
N SER A 98 5.05 -1.06 -2.55
CA SER A 98 5.44 0.34 -2.41
C SER A 98 6.80 0.62 -3.11
N PHE A 99 7.76 -0.28 -2.96
CA PHE A 99 9.06 -0.15 -3.62
C PHE A 99 8.91 -0.15 -5.14
N PHE A 100 8.17 -1.11 -5.70
CA PHE A 100 7.91 -1.17 -7.14
C PHE A 100 7.06 0.01 -7.63
N GLY A 101 6.14 0.50 -6.81
CA GLY A 101 5.36 1.71 -7.09
C GLY A 101 6.24 2.95 -7.25
N VAL A 102 7.18 3.16 -6.32
CA VAL A 102 8.15 4.26 -6.40
C VAL A 102 9.07 4.09 -7.61
N LEU A 103 9.56 2.89 -7.86
CA LEU A 103 10.42 2.62 -9.02
C LEU A 103 9.69 2.92 -10.34
N SER A 104 8.44 2.49 -10.46
CA SER A 104 7.58 2.77 -11.63
C SER A 104 7.36 4.27 -11.81
N LEU A 105 7.14 5.01 -10.70
CA LEU A 105 6.98 6.45 -10.73
C LEU A 105 8.25 7.16 -11.25
N VAL A 106 9.42 6.73 -10.80
CA VAL A 106 10.71 7.26 -11.28
C VAL A 106 10.89 6.99 -12.76
N LEU A 107 10.65 5.76 -13.22
CA LEU A 107 10.76 5.39 -14.64
C LEU A 107 9.78 6.20 -15.50
N ALA A 108 8.53 6.36 -15.07
CA ALA A 108 7.54 7.18 -15.75
C ALA A 108 7.99 8.65 -15.84
N SER A 109 8.56 9.19 -14.76
CA SER A 109 9.10 10.56 -14.73
C SER A 109 10.26 10.75 -15.71
N ILE A 110 11.17 9.79 -15.80
CA ILE A 110 12.29 9.81 -16.78
C ILE A 110 11.74 9.74 -18.21
N GLY A 111 10.77 8.86 -18.46
CA GLY A 111 10.11 8.75 -19.77
C GLY A 111 9.44 10.06 -20.19
N LEU A 112 8.68 10.67 -19.29
CA LEU A 112 7.98 11.94 -19.54
C LEU A 112 8.98 13.09 -19.76
N TYR A 113 10.06 13.14 -18.97
CA TYR A 113 11.16 14.08 -19.18
C TYR A 113 11.74 13.93 -20.58
N GLY A 114 12.06 12.70 -21.01
CA GLY A 114 12.63 12.43 -22.34
C GLY A 114 11.71 12.88 -23.48
N VAL A 115 10.42 12.51 -23.41
CA VAL A 115 9.43 12.90 -24.42
C VAL A 115 9.25 14.43 -24.46
N THR A 116 9.17 15.08 -23.30
CA THR A 116 9.00 16.54 -23.22
C THR A 116 10.23 17.26 -23.74
N ALA A 117 11.44 16.80 -23.39
CA ALA A 117 12.70 17.36 -23.86
C ALA A 117 12.86 17.20 -25.39
N TYR A 118 12.52 16.03 -25.92
CA TYR A 118 12.54 15.75 -27.35
C TYR A 118 11.56 16.65 -28.12
N ASN A 119 10.33 16.77 -27.65
CA ASN A 119 9.31 17.62 -28.26
C ASN A 119 9.71 19.10 -28.25
N ALA A 120 10.27 19.60 -27.13
CA ALA A 120 10.80 20.94 -27.03
C ALA A 120 11.98 21.16 -28.00
N GLY A 121 12.89 20.19 -28.09
CA GLY A 121 14.03 20.23 -29.03
C GLY A 121 13.63 20.31 -30.50
N ARG A 122 12.58 19.59 -30.90
CA ARG A 122 12.07 19.66 -32.29
C ARG A 122 11.42 21.00 -32.66
N ARG A 123 11.01 21.79 -31.66
CA ARG A 123 10.33 23.08 -31.87
C ARG A 123 11.21 24.27 -31.54
N VAL A 124 12.54 24.09 -31.49
CA VAL A 124 13.49 25.17 -31.14
C VAL A 124 13.32 26.38 -32.06
N SER A 125 13.24 26.14 -33.39
CA SER A 125 13.05 27.20 -34.39
C SER A 125 11.71 27.95 -34.18
N GLU A 126 10.61 27.24 -33.99
CA GLU A 126 9.29 27.83 -33.69
C GLU A 126 9.33 28.67 -32.42
N ILE A 127 9.93 28.14 -31.33
CA ILE A 127 10.11 28.82 -30.06
C ILE A 127 10.99 30.08 -30.25
N GLY A 128 12.06 29.98 -31.02
CA GLY A 128 12.96 31.10 -31.34
C GLY A 128 12.23 32.24 -32.05
N VAL A 129 11.46 31.96 -33.09
CA VAL A 129 10.64 32.93 -33.80
C VAL A 129 9.64 33.63 -32.87
N ARG A 130 8.94 32.87 -32.01
CA ARG A 130 7.99 33.47 -31.05
C ARG A 130 8.68 34.37 -30.05
N MET A 131 9.89 34.00 -29.58
CA MET A 131 10.66 34.85 -28.66
C MET A 131 11.20 36.08 -29.36
N ALA A 132 11.61 36.01 -30.63
CA ALA A 132 12.01 37.17 -31.42
C ALA A 132 10.86 38.14 -31.65
N LEU A 133 9.62 37.65 -31.71
CA LEU A 133 8.39 38.43 -31.79
C LEU A 133 7.89 38.97 -30.43
N GLY A 134 8.67 38.79 -29.35
CA GLY A 134 8.37 39.34 -28.03
C GLY A 134 7.58 38.40 -27.09
N ALA A 135 7.51 37.09 -27.39
CA ALA A 135 6.88 36.16 -26.48
C ALA A 135 7.64 36.06 -25.15
N ASN A 136 6.93 36.15 -24.02
CA ASN A 136 7.51 36.00 -22.68
C ASN A 136 7.87 34.54 -22.41
N ARG A 137 8.97 34.32 -21.67
CA ARG A 137 9.45 32.99 -21.25
C ARG A 137 8.35 32.15 -20.60
N GLY A 138 7.50 32.77 -19.77
CA GLY A 138 6.34 32.09 -19.15
C GLY A 138 5.34 31.52 -20.15
N HIS A 139 5.21 32.16 -21.33
CA HIS A 139 4.34 31.65 -22.39
C HIS A 139 4.90 30.37 -23.02
N ILE A 140 6.23 30.29 -23.22
CA ILE A 140 6.90 29.09 -23.72
C ILE A 140 6.80 27.94 -22.73
N VAL A 141 7.09 28.20 -21.44
CA VAL A 141 6.93 27.19 -20.37
C VAL A 141 5.51 26.65 -20.34
N ARG A 142 4.52 27.53 -20.40
CA ARG A 142 3.10 27.13 -20.41
C ARG A 142 2.73 26.29 -21.63
N LEU A 143 3.28 26.59 -22.79
CA LEU A 143 3.06 25.84 -24.03
C LEU A 143 3.58 24.41 -23.87
N VAL A 144 4.82 24.23 -23.42
CA VAL A 144 5.44 22.92 -23.23
C VAL A 144 4.73 22.12 -22.14
N LEU A 145 4.37 22.76 -21.01
CA LEU A 145 3.63 22.11 -19.94
C LEU A 145 2.22 21.69 -20.39
N ARG A 146 1.56 22.44 -21.26
CA ARG A 146 0.25 22.08 -21.82
C ARG A 146 0.33 20.78 -22.61
N ASP A 147 1.38 20.61 -23.42
CA ASP A 147 1.57 19.38 -24.20
C ASP A 147 1.86 18.17 -23.27
N ALA A 148 2.68 18.37 -22.24
CA ALA A 148 2.94 17.36 -21.22
C ALA A 148 1.65 17.00 -20.44
N PHE A 149 0.83 18.00 -20.10
CA PHE A 149 -0.43 17.80 -19.41
C PHE A 149 -1.43 16.97 -20.24
N GLY A 150 -1.45 17.17 -21.55
CA GLY A 150 -2.24 16.36 -22.48
C GLY A 150 -1.85 14.88 -22.43
N LEU A 151 -0.56 14.56 -22.37
CA LEU A 151 -0.05 13.19 -22.25
C LEU A 151 -0.45 12.57 -20.91
N ILE A 152 -0.34 13.34 -19.83
CA ILE A 152 -0.74 12.88 -18.48
C ILE A 152 -2.24 12.59 -18.44
N LEU A 153 -3.06 13.48 -18.98
CA LEU A 153 -4.50 13.31 -19.00
C LEU A 153 -4.91 12.07 -19.80
N PHE A 154 -4.29 11.86 -20.96
CA PHE A 154 -4.52 10.67 -21.77
C PHE A 154 -4.08 9.38 -21.06
N GLY A 155 -2.92 9.42 -20.39
CA GLY A 155 -2.45 8.29 -19.57
C GLY A 155 -3.39 7.98 -18.39
N LEU A 156 -3.92 8.99 -17.71
CA LEU A 156 -4.91 8.82 -16.64
C LEU A 156 -6.24 8.26 -17.14
N LEU A 157 -6.68 8.72 -18.31
CA LEU A 157 -7.95 8.28 -18.91
C LEU A 157 -7.94 6.78 -19.25
N ILE A 158 -6.79 6.23 -19.60
CA ILE A 158 -6.59 4.79 -19.83
C ILE A 158 -6.24 4.07 -18.54
N GLY A 159 -5.35 4.64 -17.73
CA GLY A 159 -4.81 4.01 -16.53
C GLY A 159 -5.82 3.82 -15.42
N LEU A 160 -6.72 4.79 -15.19
CA LEU A 160 -7.74 4.67 -14.15
C LEU A 160 -8.70 3.50 -14.41
N PRO A 161 -9.33 3.35 -15.58
CA PRO A 161 -10.20 2.19 -15.86
C PRO A 161 -9.45 0.86 -15.73
N LEU A 162 -8.20 0.78 -16.21
CA LEU A 162 -7.38 -0.42 -16.07
C LEU A 162 -7.09 -0.74 -14.60
N THR A 163 -6.81 0.27 -13.78
CA THR A 163 -6.59 0.09 -12.34
C THR A 163 -7.85 -0.43 -11.64
N PHE A 164 -9.03 0.10 -11.98
CA PHE A 164 -10.30 -0.39 -11.46
C PHE A 164 -10.61 -1.82 -11.93
N ALA A 165 -10.35 -2.14 -13.20
CA ALA A 165 -10.52 -3.48 -13.73
C ALA A 165 -9.59 -4.49 -13.05
N ALA A 166 -8.30 -4.15 -12.89
CA ALA A 166 -7.33 -4.95 -12.17
C ALA A 166 -7.70 -5.14 -10.70
N GLY A 167 -8.14 -4.07 -10.03
CA GLY A 167 -8.63 -4.12 -8.65
C GLY A 167 -9.82 -5.05 -8.47
N ARG A 168 -10.74 -5.07 -9.42
CA ARG A 168 -11.89 -5.98 -9.42
C ARG A 168 -11.47 -7.44 -9.63
N PHE A 169 -10.52 -7.69 -10.53
CA PHE A 169 -10.03 -9.04 -10.80
C PHE A 169 -9.22 -9.59 -9.61
N LEU A 170 -8.38 -8.75 -8.98
CA LEU A 170 -7.57 -9.12 -7.83
C LEU A 170 -8.36 -9.06 -6.51
N GLY A 171 -9.47 -8.35 -6.46
CA GLY A 171 -10.29 -8.18 -5.25
C GLY A 171 -10.85 -9.47 -4.68
N SER A 172 -11.00 -10.51 -5.50
CA SER A 172 -11.34 -11.87 -5.05
C SER A 172 -10.19 -12.57 -4.32
N GLN A 173 -8.95 -12.13 -4.52
CA GLN A 173 -7.72 -12.66 -3.93
C GLN A 173 -7.22 -11.81 -2.75
N LEU A 174 -7.54 -10.52 -2.74
CA LEU A 174 -7.15 -9.57 -1.71
C LEU A 174 -8.25 -9.46 -0.65
N TYR A 175 -8.15 -10.29 0.36
CA TYR A 175 -9.08 -10.32 1.50
C TYR A 175 -9.11 -8.97 2.23
N GLY A 176 -10.30 -8.34 2.28
CA GLY A 176 -10.62 -7.24 3.20
C GLY A 176 -10.18 -5.84 2.81
N MET A 177 -9.54 -5.64 1.68
CA MET A 177 -9.29 -4.30 1.17
C MET A 177 -10.43 -3.88 0.23
N ASN A 178 -10.99 -2.71 0.50
CA ASN A 178 -11.92 -2.10 -0.44
C ASN A 178 -11.10 -1.53 -1.62
N PRO A 179 -11.11 -2.16 -2.80
CA PRO A 179 -10.32 -1.71 -3.96
C PRO A 179 -10.76 -0.33 -4.47
N TYR A 180 -11.88 0.17 -3.97
CA TYR A 180 -12.50 1.44 -4.38
C TYR A 180 -12.32 2.55 -3.32
N ASN A 181 -11.24 2.54 -2.53
CA ASN A 181 -11.01 3.62 -1.59
C ASN A 181 -10.64 4.91 -2.36
N PRO A 182 -11.53 5.93 -2.40
CA PRO A 182 -11.31 7.14 -3.18
C PRO A 182 -10.11 7.95 -2.70
N VAL A 183 -9.77 7.85 -1.41
CA VAL A 183 -8.62 8.53 -0.83
C VAL A 183 -7.31 7.99 -1.41
N VAL A 184 -7.18 6.67 -1.51
CA VAL A 184 -5.99 6.01 -2.08
C VAL A 184 -5.84 6.39 -3.56
N THR A 185 -6.94 6.30 -4.32
CA THR A 185 -6.93 6.65 -5.74
C THR A 185 -6.56 8.12 -5.95
N LEU A 186 -7.15 9.03 -5.17
CA LEU A 186 -6.85 10.47 -5.25
C LEU A 186 -5.38 10.74 -4.91
N THR A 187 -4.85 10.11 -3.85
CA THR A 187 -3.45 10.25 -3.45
C THR A 187 -2.50 9.79 -4.55
N ALA A 188 -2.81 8.66 -5.21
CA ALA A 188 -2.03 8.15 -6.33
C ALA A 188 -2.05 9.10 -7.53
N VAL A 189 -3.23 9.63 -7.89
CA VAL A 189 -3.38 10.61 -8.99
C VAL A 189 -2.62 11.89 -8.69
N VAL A 190 -2.69 12.40 -7.46
CA VAL A 190 -1.95 13.59 -7.04
C VAL A 190 -0.44 13.34 -7.08
N ALA A 191 0.04 12.20 -6.58
CA ALA A 191 1.45 11.84 -6.61
C ALA A 191 1.98 11.73 -8.06
N LEU A 192 1.22 11.08 -8.95
CA LEU A 192 1.52 11.00 -10.39
C LEU A 192 1.55 12.38 -11.03
N GLY A 193 0.55 13.23 -10.76
CA GLY A 193 0.47 14.59 -11.29
C GLY A 193 1.65 15.46 -10.85
N LEU A 194 2.01 15.42 -9.57
CA LEU A 194 3.15 16.17 -9.05
C LEU A 194 4.49 15.70 -9.65
N SER A 195 4.72 14.39 -9.72
CA SER A 195 5.95 13.85 -10.32
C SER A 195 6.07 14.22 -11.79
N ALA A 196 4.96 14.16 -12.52
CA ALA A 196 4.91 14.53 -13.94
C ALA A 196 5.12 16.03 -14.16
N LEU A 197 4.56 16.88 -13.29
CA LEU A 197 4.84 18.34 -13.33
C LEU A 197 6.33 18.62 -13.11
N VAL A 198 6.95 18.01 -12.12
CA VAL A 198 8.38 18.16 -11.83
C VAL A 198 9.23 17.68 -13.03
N ALA A 199 8.92 16.49 -13.56
CA ALA A 199 9.63 15.92 -14.70
C ALA A 199 9.54 16.79 -15.96
N SER A 200 8.39 17.43 -16.21
CA SER A 200 8.16 18.27 -17.38
C SER A 200 8.66 19.71 -17.21
N PHE A 201 8.73 20.20 -15.97
CA PHE A 201 9.11 21.58 -15.68
C PHE A 201 10.59 21.84 -16.08
N ILE A 202 11.49 20.90 -15.81
CA ILE A 202 12.92 21.07 -16.12
C ILE A 202 13.15 21.27 -17.63
N PRO A 203 12.64 20.40 -18.54
CA PRO A 203 12.84 20.62 -19.99
C PRO A 203 12.07 21.87 -20.49
N ALA A 204 10.90 22.17 -19.95
CA ALA A 204 10.15 23.38 -20.31
C ALA A 204 10.91 24.65 -19.94
N PHE A 205 11.51 24.67 -18.77
CA PHE A 205 12.33 25.81 -18.33
C PHE A 205 13.60 25.93 -19.19
N ARG A 206 14.29 24.84 -19.50
CA ARG A 206 15.46 24.85 -20.41
C ARG A 206 15.09 25.38 -21.81
N ALA A 207 13.95 24.95 -22.36
CA ALA A 207 13.45 25.44 -23.63
C ALA A 207 13.21 26.97 -23.64
N SER A 208 12.80 27.56 -22.54
CA SER A 208 12.56 29.01 -22.39
C SER A 208 13.85 29.84 -22.28
N LEU A 209 15.01 29.20 -22.09
CA LEU A 209 16.31 29.86 -21.99
C LEU A 209 17.08 29.88 -23.33
N ILE A 210 16.54 29.29 -24.39
CA ILE A 210 17.15 29.25 -25.70
C ILE A 210 17.24 30.69 -26.24
N SER A 211 18.43 31.08 -26.70
CA SER A 211 18.66 32.40 -27.30
C SER A 211 17.97 32.44 -28.69
N PRO A 212 17.19 33.51 -29.01
CA PRO A 212 16.59 33.65 -30.32
C PRO A 212 17.65 33.65 -31.46
N LEU A 213 18.85 34.19 -31.19
CA LEU A 213 19.95 34.24 -32.16
C LEU A 213 20.49 32.84 -32.49
N ASP A 214 20.61 31.97 -31.49
CA ASP A 214 21.07 30.58 -31.66
C ASP A 214 20.02 29.73 -32.40
N ALA A 215 18.75 29.99 -32.13
CA ALA A 215 17.63 29.28 -32.76
C ALA A 215 17.50 29.57 -34.27
N LEU A 216 17.91 30.73 -34.71
CA LEU A 216 17.88 31.13 -36.13
C LEU A 216 19.18 30.79 -36.90
N ARG A 217 20.29 30.43 -36.21
CA ARG A 217 21.58 30.10 -36.79
C ARG A 217 21.76 28.60 -37.11
N THR A 218 20.83 27.76 -36.72
CA THR A 218 20.86 26.29 -36.86
C THR A 218 20.22 25.78 -38.18
N GLU A 219 20.10 26.59 -39.20
CA GLU A 219 19.87 26.16 -40.58
C GLU A 219 21.16 26.00 -41.37
#